data_12d196297f5ad3ee7c23dbf9d4fcbbd1
#
_entry.id   12d196297f5ad3ee7c23dbf9d4fcbbd1
#
_cell.length_a   1.000
_cell.length_b   1.000
_cell.length_c   1.000
_cell.angle_alpha   90.00
_cell.angle_beta   90.00
_cell.angle_gamma   90.00
#
_symmetry.space_group_name_H-M   'P 1'
#
loop_
_entity.id
_entity.type
_entity.pdbx_description
1 polymer ?
#
loop_
_entity_poly.entity_id
_entity_poly.type
_entity_poly.pdbx_seq_one_letter_code
_entity_poly.pdbx_strand_id
1 'polypeptide(L)'
;MKVLILTLIILLLLVGCQPATSTIVLLPTLNPAAVVSASATTQAELPTITLGAPAPTTTPTRSNSPTPLFGPTRQTVPTFTTPEHFAIVVSPTPIVPTVTSVPTETPSPTIIVDAAGTPVSTSPPTLAPVGDTFVIGRSVEGRDIIGWRFGTGEQVLMLVAGIHAGFEGNTVRLLNEIILYLQATPAAVLPGMSLLIVPVANPDGLVQGRRIEGRFNANGVDLNRNWGCEWSSEAYFQNQLVNAGSAPFSEPETASLAALIQQMRPRAVIFYHSAADGIFAGNCEVDHGSLALAAVIGQASGYSYGEPFTAYRVTGTAATWVDGLGIPAVDLELRTTRDTEFDRNLRGLQAVQCWIMGGTGC
;
A
#
# COMPACT_ATOMS: atom_id res chain seq x y z
N MET A 1 8.77 44.37 -77.06
CA MET A 1 9.17 43.41 -76.02
C MET A 1 7.96 43.27 -75.10
N LYS A 2 7.30 42.09 -75.20
CA LYS A 2 5.96 41.87 -74.64
C LYS A 2 6.09 41.21 -73.24
N VAL A 3 5.54 41.90 -72.24
CA VAL A 3 5.41 41.35 -70.86
C VAL A 3 4.10 40.57 -70.78
N LEU A 4 4.18 39.25 -70.50
CA LEU A 4 3.02 38.41 -70.37
C LEU A 4 2.66 38.33 -68.87
N ILE A 5 1.45 38.90 -68.57
CA ILE A 5 0.89 38.81 -67.16
C ILE A 5 0.04 37.58 -67.11
N LEU A 6 0.49 36.65 -66.27
CA LEU A 6 -0.25 35.41 -65.95
C LEU A 6 -1.12 35.64 -64.70
N THR A 7 -2.40 35.67 -64.87
CA THR A 7 -3.40 35.89 -63.81
C THR A 7 -3.77 34.51 -63.27
N LEU A 8 -3.38 34.20 -62.01
CA LEU A 8 -3.74 32.99 -61.30
C LEU A 8 -5.06 33.20 -60.55
N ILE A 9 -6.12 32.53 -61.00
CA ILE A 9 -7.42 32.51 -60.32
C ILE A 9 -7.36 31.49 -59.20
N ILE A 10 -7.37 31.97 -57.93
CA ILE A 10 -7.52 31.10 -56.75
C ILE A 10 -9.01 30.94 -56.49
N LEU A 11 -9.52 29.72 -56.72
CA LEU A 11 -10.88 29.34 -56.38
C LEU A 11 -10.91 28.92 -54.90
N LEU A 12 -11.43 29.80 -54.01
CA LEU A 12 -11.69 29.48 -52.61
C LEU A 12 -12.95 28.61 -52.52
N LEU A 13 -12.76 27.33 -52.21
CA LEU A 13 -13.85 26.47 -51.75
C LEU A 13 -14.10 26.75 -50.26
N LEU A 14 -15.14 27.47 -49.95
CA LEU A 14 -15.69 27.61 -48.58
C LEU A 14 -16.42 26.31 -48.23
N VAL A 15 -15.73 25.45 -47.47
CA VAL A 15 -16.38 24.36 -46.75
C VAL A 15 -16.94 24.94 -45.45
N GLY A 16 -18.26 25.04 -45.38
CA GLY A 16 -18.96 25.55 -44.21
C GLY A 16 -18.82 24.56 -43.04
N CYS A 17 -18.17 25.00 -41.97
CA CYS A 17 -18.29 24.36 -40.67
C CYS A 17 -19.65 24.65 -40.07
N GLN A 18 -20.52 23.66 -39.99
CA GLN A 18 -21.72 23.75 -39.14
C GLN A 18 -21.33 23.53 -37.69
N PRO A 19 -21.81 24.32 -36.72
CA PRO A 19 -21.57 24.07 -35.32
C PRO A 19 -22.37 22.84 -34.87
N ALA A 20 -21.68 21.90 -34.23
CA ALA A 20 -22.28 20.77 -33.54
C ALA A 20 -23.13 21.28 -32.38
N THR A 21 -24.44 21.08 -32.45
CA THR A 21 -25.37 21.35 -31.36
C THR A 21 -25.15 20.29 -30.28
N SER A 22 -24.50 20.66 -29.19
CA SER A 22 -24.40 19.85 -27.98
C SER A 22 -25.74 19.84 -27.25
N THR A 23 -26.44 18.72 -27.29
CA THR A 23 -27.64 18.51 -26.47
C THR A 23 -27.20 18.25 -25.04
N ILE A 24 -27.43 19.24 -24.18
CA ILE A 24 -27.25 19.05 -22.72
C ILE A 24 -28.44 18.25 -22.22
N VAL A 25 -28.21 17.01 -21.87
CA VAL A 25 -29.17 16.17 -21.11
C VAL A 25 -29.10 16.61 -19.65
N LEU A 26 -30.11 17.40 -19.22
CA LEU A 26 -30.29 17.71 -17.80
C LEU A 26 -30.77 16.46 -17.08
N LEU A 27 -29.94 15.92 -16.17
CA LEU A 27 -30.36 14.92 -15.21
C LEU A 27 -31.38 15.55 -14.24
N PRO A 28 -32.43 14.82 -13.82
CA PRO A 28 -33.43 15.34 -12.90
C PRO A 28 -32.77 15.68 -11.55
N THR A 29 -32.98 16.90 -11.09
CA THR A 29 -32.61 17.36 -9.74
C THR A 29 -33.39 16.57 -8.70
N LEU A 30 -32.66 15.87 -7.82
CA LEU A 30 -33.23 15.28 -6.63
C LEU A 30 -33.80 16.38 -5.72
N ASN A 31 -35.08 16.25 -5.40
CA ASN A 31 -35.82 17.15 -4.54
C ASN A 31 -35.29 17.09 -3.09
N PRO A 32 -34.85 18.21 -2.47
CA PRO A 32 -34.34 18.23 -1.10
C PRO A 32 -35.45 18.46 -0.06
N ALA A 33 -36.51 17.68 -0.09
CA ALA A 33 -37.59 17.78 0.88
C ALA A 33 -37.99 16.42 1.44
N ALA A 34 -37.10 15.82 2.23
CA ALA A 34 -37.43 14.80 3.23
C ALA A 34 -36.41 14.85 4.37
N VAL A 35 -36.36 15.96 5.09
CA VAL A 35 -35.75 16.01 6.41
C VAL A 35 -36.78 15.51 7.40
N VAL A 36 -36.69 14.25 7.79
CA VAL A 36 -37.43 13.72 8.92
C VAL A 36 -36.71 14.20 10.17
N SER A 37 -37.40 15.08 10.90
CA SER A 37 -37.04 15.58 12.22
C SER A 37 -37.12 14.43 13.23
N ALA A 38 -35.98 13.94 13.72
CA ALA A 38 -35.92 13.09 14.89
C ALA A 38 -35.40 13.94 16.04
N SER A 39 -36.29 14.31 16.95
CA SER A 39 -35.98 14.93 18.24
C SER A 39 -35.18 13.96 19.11
N ALA A 40 -33.97 14.32 19.44
CA ALA A 40 -33.20 13.67 20.49
C ALA A 40 -33.39 14.42 21.80
N THR A 41 -33.98 13.73 22.78
CA THR A 41 -33.91 14.14 24.19
C THR A 41 -33.20 13.01 24.93
N THR A 42 -32.02 13.29 25.44
CA THR A 42 -31.57 12.91 26.80
C THR A 42 -30.10 13.32 26.94
N GLN A 43 -29.89 14.42 27.66
CA GLN A 43 -28.62 14.75 28.29
C GLN A 43 -28.43 13.80 29.47
N ALA A 44 -27.38 12.97 29.43
CA ALA A 44 -26.87 12.29 30.60
C ALA A 44 -25.77 13.16 31.19
N GLU A 45 -25.96 13.58 32.44
CA GLU A 45 -24.99 14.34 33.22
C GLU A 45 -23.72 13.51 33.46
N LEU A 46 -22.56 14.10 33.19
CA LEU A 46 -21.26 13.57 33.54
C LEU A 46 -21.02 13.73 35.03
N PRO A 47 -20.53 12.73 35.77
CA PRO A 47 -20.15 12.87 37.15
C PRO A 47 -18.90 13.75 37.30
N THR A 48 -18.99 14.73 38.14
CA THR A 48 -17.88 15.62 38.54
C THR A 48 -16.86 14.83 39.38
N ILE A 49 -15.65 14.67 38.87
CA ILE A 49 -14.54 14.07 39.62
C ILE A 49 -13.89 15.18 40.43
N THR A 50 -14.02 15.12 41.75
CA THR A 50 -13.30 15.98 42.70
C THR A 50 -11.85 15.49 42.84
N LEU A 51 -10.89 16.29 42.42
CA LEU A 51 -9.47 16.05 42.66
C LEU A 51 -9.14 16.17 44.14
N GLY A 52 -8.81 15.07 44.78
CA GLY A 52 -8.27 15.01 46.12
C GLY A 52 -6.82 15.53 46.14
N ALA A 53 -6.47 16.23 47.21
CA ALA A 53 -5.16 16.83 47.48
C ALA A 53 -4.03 15.77 47.53
N PRO A 54 -2.78 16.13 47.16
CA PRO A 54 -1.66 15.21 47.16
C PRO A 54 -1.21 14.83 48.57
N ALA A 55 -0.94 13.54 48.77
CA ALA A 55 -0.36 13.00 50.01
C ALA A 55 1.14 13.36 50.12
N PRO A 56 1.69 13.46 51.34
CA PRO A 56 3.07 13.88 51.54
C PRO A 56 4.09 12.80 51.10
N THR A 57 5.13 13.27 50.45
CA THR A 57 6.28 12.48 49.98
C THR A 57 7.13 12.02 51.18
N THR A 58 7.24 10.73 51.42
CA THR A 58 8.21 10.16 52.36
C THR A 58 9.43 9.67 51.58
N THR A 59 10.59 10.21 51.88
CA THR A 59 11.90 9.83 51.37
C THR A 59 12.32 8.44 51.95
N PRO A 60 12.68 7.43 51.15
CA PRO A 60 13.20 6.20 51.75
C PRO A 60 14.67 6.33 52.12
N THR A 61 14.97 6.03 53.36
CA THR A 61 16.28 5.90 53.93
C THR A 61 16.97 4.64 53.39
N ARG A 62 18.20 4.77 52.94
CA ARG A 62 19.07 3.70 52.45
C ARG A 62 19.45 2.75 53.58
N SER A 63 18.99 1.50 53.54
CA SER A 63 19.43 0.40 54.42
C SER A 63 20.43 -0.47 53.69
N ASN A 64 21.61 -0.67 54.33
CA ASN A 64 22.63 -1.61 53.91
C ASN A 64 22.17 -3.05 54.19
N SER A 65 22.15 -3.86 53.16
CA SER A 65 21.79 -5.28 53.28
C SER A 65 23.01 -6.18 53.12
N PRO A 66 23.14 -7.24 53.91
CA PRO A 66 24.22 -8.19 53.73
C PRO A 66 23.85 -9.26 52.68
N THR A 67 24.88 -9.68 51.94
CA THR A 67 24.87 -10.73 50.92
C THR A 67 24.54 -12.10 51.55
N PRO A 68 23.64 -12.92 50.96
CA PRO A 68 23.59 -14.36 51.28
C PRO A 68 24.35 -15.16 50.22
N LEU A 69 25.26 -15.97 50.68
CA LEU A 69 25.85 -17.11 49.97
C LEU A 69 24.79 -18.22 49.87
N PHE A 70 24.43 -18.63 48.64
CA PHE A 70 23.83 -19.94 48.40
C PHE A 70 24.43 -20.58 47.16
N GLY A 71 24.91 -21.81 47.35
CA GLY A 71 25.46 -22.67 46.30
C GLY A 71 24.39 -23.28 45.38
N PRO A 72 24.81 -23.97 44.30
CA PRO A 72 23.88 -24.43 43.26
C PRO A 72 23.08 -25.65 43.72
N THR A 73 21.77 -25.51 43.84
CA THR A 73 20.84 -26.63 44.00
C THR A 73 20.46 -27.19 42.63
N ARG A 74 20.82 -28.44 42.42
CA ARG A 74 20.50 -29.24 41.26
C ARG A 74 18.99 -29.48 41.19
N GLN A 75 18.28 -28.83 40.24
CA GLN A 75 16.89 -29.15 39.94
C GLN A 75 16.83 -30.40 39.06
N THR A 76 16.09 -31.39 39.51
CA THR A 76 15.75 -32.61 38.76
C THR A 76 14.67 -32.28 37.72
N VAL A 77 14.95 -32.63 36.46
CA VAL A 77 14.00 -32.54 35.35
C VAL A 77 12.91 -33.61 35.52
N PRO A 78 11.62 -33.29 35.46
CA PRO A 78 10.56 -34.29 35.43
C PRO A 78 10.54 -35.03 34.10
N THR A 79 10.57 -36.36 34.15
CA THR A 79 10.40 -37.24 33.00
C THR A 79 8.94 -37.30 32.60
N PHE A 80 8.63 -36.83 31.38
CA PHE A 80 7.29 -36.98 30.79
C PHE A 80 7.15 -38.40 30.21
N THR A 81 6.20 -39.16 30.73
CA THR A 81 5.72 -40.44 30.15
C THR A 81 4.85 -40.13 28.94
N THR A 82 5.14 -40.79 27.82
CA THR A 82 4.34 -40.76 26.57
C THR A 82 2.92 -41.26 26.83
N PRO A 83 1.86 -40.55 26.38
CA PRO A 83 0.51 -41.10 26.40
C PRO A 83 0.27 -42.05 25.22
N GLU A 84 -0.49 -43.08 25.52
CA GLU A 84 -0.88 -44.16 24.64
C GLU A 84 -1.71 -43.72 23.42
N HIS A 85 -1.68 -44.58 22.40
CA HIS A 85 -2.38 -44.50 21.12
C HIS A 85 -3.85 -44.07 21.23
N PHE A 86 -4.21 -42.95 20.62
CA PHE A 86 -5.60 -42.67 20.28
C PHE A 86 -5.92 -43.25 18.91
N ALA A 87 -6.91 -44.16 18.89
CA ALA A 87 -7.47 -44.68 17.65
C ALA A 87 -8.17 -43.60 16.85
N ILE A 88 -7.78 -43.42 15.58
CA ILE A 88 -8.42 -42.51 14.64
C ILE A 88 -9.78 -43.12 14.24
N VAL A 89 -10.86 -42.51 14.71
CA VAL A 89 -12.19 -42.77 14.19
C VAL A 89 -12.35 -42.01 12.88
N VAL A 90 -12.38 -42.76 11.79
CA VAL A 90 -12.65 -42.16 10.43
C VAL A 90 -14.12 -41.82 10.36
N SER A 91 -14.42 -40.52 10.35
CA SER A 91 -15.78 -40.00 10.10
C SER A 91 -16.12 -40.14 8.61
N PRO A 92 -17.37 -40.51 8.25
CA PRO A 92 -17.74 -40.69 6.85
C PRO A 92 -17.75 -39.36 6.11
N THR A 93 -17.17 -39.38 4.90
CA THR A 93 -17.11 -38.28 3.95
C THR A 93 -18.52 -37.72 3.67
N PRO A 94 -18.74 -36.40 3.76
CA PRO A 94 -20.03 -35.83 3.33
C PRO A 94 -20.18 -35.96 1.82
N ILE A 95 -21.31 -36.50 1.40
CA ILE A 95 -21.77 -36.57 0.00
C ILE A 95 -22.04 -35.13 -0.45
N VAL A 96 -21.22 -34.60 -1.34
CA VAL A 96 -21.46 -33.33 -2.01
C VAL A 96 -22.61 -33.54 -3.00
N PRO A 97 -23.72 -32.79 -2.92
CA PRO A 97 -24.75 -32.87 -3.95
C PRO A 97 -24.20 -32.35 -5.29
N THR A 98 -24.27 -33.18 -6.31
CA THR A 98 -23.94 -32.78 -7.69
C THR A 98 -24.97 -31.75 -8.13
N VAL A 99 -24.52 -30.49 -8.26
CA VAL A 99 -25.35 -29.44 -8.84
C VAL A 99 -25.38 -29.69 -10.35
N THR A 100 -26.56 -30.17 -10.82
CA THR A 100 -26.84 -30.28 -12.27
C THR A 100 -26.91 -28.85 -12.81
N SER A 101 -25.94 -28.46 -13.62
CA SER A 101 -25.98 -27.20 -14.33
C SER A 101 -27.14 -27.16 -15.31
N VAL A 102 -28.10 -26.27 -15.04
CA VAL A 102 -29.10 -25.87 -16.03
C VAL A 102 -28.38 -25.17 -17.15
N PRO A 103 -28.56 -25.56 -18.44
CA PRO A 103 -27.95 -24.83 -19.55
C PRO A 103 -28.52 -23.42 -19.57
N THR A 104 -27.67 -22.44 -19.28
CA THR A 104 -27.95 -21.02 -19.51
C THR A 104 -27.95 -20.82 -21.02
N GLU A 105 -29.11 -20.55 -21.62
CA GLU A 105 -29.20 -20.14 -23.02
C GLU A 105 -28.34 -18.87 -23.20
N THR A 106 -27.27 -19.00 -23.98
CA THR A 106 -26.45 -17.84 -24.37
C THR A 106 -27.33 -17.01 -25.31
N PRO A 107 -27.58 -15.71 -25.01
CA PRO A 107 -28.35 -14.85 -25.91
C PRO A 107 -27.62 -14.79 -27.24
N SER A 108 -28.35 -15.05 -28.32
CA SER A 108 -27.85 -14.96 -29.69
C SER A 108 -27.37 -13.52 -29.96
N PRO A 109 -26.18 -13.30 -30.52
CA PRO A 109 -25.67 -11.96 -30.74
C PRO A 109 -26.58 -11.22 -31.74
N THR A 110 -27.15 -10.11 -31.29
CA THR A 110 -27.89 -9.19 -32.17
C THR A 110 -26.88 -8.45 -33.05
N ILE A 111 -26.91 -8.71 -34.35
CA ILE A 111 -26.08 -7.98 -35.33
C ILE A 111 -26.71 -6.60 -35.54
N ILE A 112 -26.00 -5.54 -35.16
CA ILE A 112 -26.39 -4.16 -35.50
C ILE A 112 -25.76 -3.83 -36.84
N VAL A 113 -26.59 -3.39 -37.79
CA VAL A 113 -26.17 -2.92 -39.10
C VAL A 113 -26.36 -1.41 -39.24
N ASP A 114 -25.49 -0.74 -40.03
CA ASP A 114 -25.65 0.66 -40.37
C ASP A 114 -26.79 0.87 -41.38
N ALA A 115 -27.04 2.11 -41.76
CA ALA A 115 -28.09 2.47 -42.72
C ALA A 115 -27.86 1.89 -44.15
N ALA A 116 -26.66 1.36 -44.41
CA ALA A 116 -26.28 0.69 -45.67
C ALA A 116 -26.34 -0.85 -45.55
N GLY A 117 -26.74 -1.39 -44.38
CA GLY A 117 -26.82 -2.85 -44.14
C GLY A 117 -25.47 -3.50 -43.86
N THR A 118 -24.42 -2.73 -43.58
CA THR A 118 -23.10 -3.24 -43.25
C THR A 118 -23.05 -3.58 -41.73
N PRO A 119 -22.54 -4.79 -41.34
CA PRO A 119 -22.37 -5.12 -39.93
C PRO A 119 -21.47 -4.13 -39.24
N VAL A 120 -21.97 -3.39 -38.27
CA VAL A 120 -21.16 -2.55 -37.41
C VAL A 120 -20.56 -3.44 -36.33
N SER A 121 -19.23 -3.52 -36.27
CA SER A 121 -18.54 -4.19 -35.20
C SER A 121 -18.80 -3.47 -33.89
N THR A 122 -19.69 -4.04 -33.08
CA THR A 122 -20.03 -3.55 -31.72
C THR A 122 -19.10 -4.12 -30.66
N SER A 123 -17.94 -4.69 -31.04
CA SER A 123 -16.94 -4.99 -30.04
C SER A 123 -16.56 -3.68 -29.36
N PRO A 124 -16.82 -3.49 -28.04
CA PRO A 124 -16.28 -2.36 -27.32
C PRO A 124 -14.78 -2.37 -27.57
N PRO A 125 -14.13 -1.21 -27.77
CA PRO A 125 -12.68 -1.16 -27.85
C PRO A 125 -12.16 -1.88 -26.59
N THR A 126 -11.53 -3.03 -26.78
CA THR A 126 -10.77 -3.67 -25.71
C THR A 126 -9.60 -2.71 -25.46
N LEU A 127 -9.80 -1.79 -24.51
CA LEU A 127 -8.70 -1.01 -23.98
C LEU A 127 -7.71 -2.05 -23.50
N ALA A 128 -6.54 -2.12 -24.14
CA ALA A 128 -5.44 -2.89 -23.61
C ALA A 128 -5.27 -2.50 -22.15
N PRO A 129 -5.13 -3.45 -21.20
CA PRO A 129 -5.00 -3.12 -19.80
C PRO A 129 -3.81 -2.15 -19.67
N VAL A 130 -4.10 -0.93 -19.25
CA VAL A 130 -3.07 0.06 -18.98
C VAL A 130 -2.42 -0.35 -17.67
N GLY A 131 -1.20 -0.87 -17.74
CA GLY A 131 -0.46 -1.44 -16.63
C GLY A 131 -0.23 -2.94 -16.81
N ASP A 132 1.04 -3.34 -16.93
CA ASP A 132 1.43 -4.74 -16.97
C ASP A 132 1.53 -5.30 -15.55
N THR A 133 0.98 -6.49 -15.33
CA THR A 133 1.12 -7.22 -14.07
C THR A 133 2.16 -8.32 -14.19
N PHE A 134 2.88 -8.57 -13.10
CA PHE A 134 3.85 -9.66 -13.03
C PHE A 134 3.90 -10.23 -11.62
N VAL A 135 4.28 -11.50 -11.49
CA VAL A 135 4.48 -12.16 -10.21
C VAL A 135 5.90 -11.86 -9.74
N ILE A 136 6.04 -11.27 -8.54
CA ILE A 136 7.32 -10.97 -7.91
C ILE A 136 7.86 -12.20 -7.20
N GLY A 137 6.98 -12.94 -6.53
CA GLY A 137 7.27 -14.11 -5.73
C GLY A 137 6.00 -14.67 -5.11
N ARG A 138 6.18 -15.54 -4.12
CA ARG A 138 5.06 -16.14 -3.38
C ARG A 138 5.27 -15.98 -1.88
N SER A 139 4.16 -15.83 -1.16
CA SER A 139 4.14 -15.83 0.30
C SER A 139 4.40 -17.23 0.87
N VAL A 140 4.52 -17.31 2.19
CA VAL A 140 4.67 -18.59 2.92
C VAL A 140 3.57 -19.58 2.55
N GLU A 141 2.31 -19.14 2.45
CA GLU A 141 1.18 -19.99 2.06
C GLU A 141 1.01 -20.13 0.54
N GLY A 142 1.97 -19.69 -0.26
CA GLY A 142 2.01 -19.86 -1.71
C GLY A 142 1.14 -18.89 -2.51
N ARG A 143 0.65 -17.80 -1.90
CA ARG A 143 -0.09 -16.74 -2.62
C ARG A 143 0.87 -15.87 -3.42
N ASP A 144 0.50 -15.56 -4.65
CA ASP A 144 1.29 -14.69 -5.52
C ASP A 144 1.40 -13.27 -4.94
N ILE A 145 2.61 -12.71 -4.96
CA ILE A 145 2.88 -11.30 -4.70
C ILE A 145 2.93 -10.62 -6.07
N ILE A 146 1.97 -9.72 -6.32
CA ILE A 146 1.77 -9.13 -7.64
C ILE A 146 2.35 -7.72 -7.68
N GLY A 147 3.16 -7.45 -8.70
CA GLY A 147 3.60 -6.12 -9.10
C GLY A 147 2.83 -5.62 -10.31
N TRP A 148 2.66 -4.29 -10.38
CA TRP A 148 2.11 -3.55 -11.51
C TRP A 148 3.19 -2.63 -12.06
N ARG A 149 3.27 -2.49 -13.39
CA ARG A 149 4.14 -1.52 -14.04
C ARG A 149 3.32 -0.58 -14.90
N PHE A 150 3.50 0.72 -14.69
CA PHE A 150 2.95 1.80 -15.52
C PHE A 150 4.09 2.60 -16.13
N GLY A 151 3.96 2.95 -17.40
CA GLY A 151 5.01 3.63 -18.16
C GLY A 151 6.14 2.69 -18.59
N THR A 152 6.98 3.18 -19.48
CA THR A 152 8.07 2.41 -20.12
C THR A 152 9.44 3.08 -19.95
N GLY A 153 9.50 4.16 -19.16
CA GLY A 153 10.73 4.91 -18.96
C GLY A 153 11.75 4.17 -18.07
N GLU A 154 13.00 4.60 -18.16
CA GLU A 154 14.12 4.01 -17.41
C GLU A 154 14.19 4.52 -15.96
N GLN A 155 13.59 5.68 -15.67
CA GLN A 155 13.55 6.22 -14.31
C GLN A 155 12.43 5.55 -13.53
N VAL A 156 12.80 4.62 -12.65
CA VAL A 156 11.84 3.80 -11.91
C VAL A 156 11.57 4.40 -10.53
N LEU A 157 10.29 4.65 -10.21
CA LEU A 157 9.81 4.90 -8.85
C LEU A 157 9.03 3.68 -8.37
N MET A 158 9.36 3.16 -7.19
CA MET A 158 8.68 1.99 -6.63
C MET A 158 7.80 2.38 -5.44
N LEU A 159 6.56 1.88 -5.44
CA LEU A 159 5.58 2.06 -4.37
C LEU A 159 5.24 0.68 -3.80
N VAL A 160 5.36 0.51 -2.50
CA VAL A 160 5.08 -0.75 -1.81
C VAL A 160 4.12 -0.50 -0.67
N ALA A 161 3.04 -1.28 -0.59
CA ALA A 161 2.14 -1.29 0.53
C ALA A 161 1.87 -2.71 1.02
N GLY A 162 1.13 -2.80 2.11
CA GLY A 162 0.69 -4.08 2.62
C GLY A 162 1.82 -4.98 3.13
N ILE A 163 2.91 -4.42 3.66
CA ILE A 163 3.86 -5.20 4.49
C ILE A 163 3.14 -5.73 5.72
N HIS A 164 2.27 -4.90 6.33
CA HIS A 164 1.36 -5.28 7.40
C HIS A 164 -0.09 -5.36 6.88
N ALA A 165 -0.31 -6.05 5.76
CA ALA A 165 -1.45 -5.90 4.85
C ALA A 165 -2.83 -5.96 5.51
N GLY A 166 -3.07 -6.90 6.41
CA GLY A 166 -4.37 -7.00 7.10
C GLY A 166 -4.54 -5.92 8.15
N PHE A 167 -3.52 -5.70 8.97
CA PHE A 167 -3.53 -4.73 10.07
C PHE A 167 -3.61 -3.28 9.57
N GLU A 168 -2.87 -2.96 8.50
CA GLU A 168 -2.80 -1.66 7.83
C GLU A 168 -3.47 -1.68 6.45
N GLY A 169 -4.63 -2.32 6.32
CA GLY A 169 -5.32 -2.55 5.05
C GLY A 169 -5.74 -1.30 4.28
N ASN A 170 -5.69 -0.12 4.89
CA ASN A 170 -5.88 1.15 4.19
C ASN A 170 -4.73 1.49 3.24
N THR A 171 -3.51 1.04 3.51
CA THR A 171 -2.35 1.20 2.61
C THR A 171 -2.52 0.39 1.33
N VAL A 172 -3.06 -0.84 1.44
CA VAL A 172 -3.44 -1.68 0.30
C VAL A 172 -4.51 -1.00 -0.55
N ARG A 173 -5.54 -0.42 0.09
CA ARG A 173 -6.59 0.32 -0.63
C ARG A 173 -6.04 1.54 -1.35
N LEU A 174 -5.14 2.29 -0.70
CA LEU A 174 -4.50 3.45 -1.32
C LEU A 174 -3.79 3.07 -2.63
N LEU A 175 -2.94 2.04 -2.62
CA LEU A 175 -2.23 1.68 -3.85
C LEU A 175 -3.18 1.10 -4.91
N ASN A 176 -4.27 0.43 -4.54
CA ASN A 176 -5.29 0.03 -5.50
C ASN A 176 -6.03 1.26 -6.09
N GLU A 177 -6.33 2.29 -5.31
CA GLU A 177 -6.90 3.56 -5.80
C GLU A 177 -5.93 4.26 -6.77
N ILE A 178 -4.63 4.28 -6.46
CA ILE A 178 -3.58 4.81 -7.36
C ILE A 178 -3.50 3.99 -8.65
N ILE A 179 -3.56 2.66 -8.60
CA ILE A 179 -3.59 1.79 -9.78
C ILE A 179 -4.79 2.14 -10.67
N LEU A 180 -6.00 2.23 -10.10
CA LEU A 180 -7.20 2.60 -10.84
C LEU A 180 -7.09 4.00 -11.47
N TYR A 181 -6.53 4.96 -10.73
CA TYR A 181 -6.29 6.30 -11.24
C TYR A 181 -5.33 6.30 -12.43
N LEU A 182 -4.22 5.57 -12.35
CA LEU A 182 -3.23 5.47 -13.42
C LEU A 182 -3.77 4.72 -14.65
N GLN A 183 -4.64 3.73 -14.46
CA GLN A 183 -5.36 3.08 -15.55
C GLN A 183 -6.30 4.04 -16.29
N ALA A 184 -6.97 4.92 -15.55
CA ALA A 184 -7.85 5.95 -16.11
C ALA A 184 -7.09 7.15 -16.67
N THR A 185 -5.88 7.42 -16.18
CA THR A 185 -5.08 8.61 -16.50
C THR A 185 -3.61 8.21 -16.76
N PRO A 186 -3.30 7.52 -17.86
CA PRO A 186 -1.94 7.06 -18.14
C PRO A 186 -0.91 8.20 -18.25
N ALA A 187 -1.36 9.39 -18.65
CA ALA A 187 -0.53 10.61 -18.73
C ALA A 187 -0.07 11.13 -17.35
N ALA A 188 -0.58 10.57 -16.25
CA ALA A 188 -0.11 10.88 -14.91
C ALA A 188 1.27 10.28 -14.60
N VAL A 189 1.74 9.33 -15.42
CA VAL A 189 3.14 8.89 -15.41
C VAL A 189 3.94 9.78 -16.35
N LEU A 190 4.93 10.49 -15.80
CA LEU A 190 5.74 11.40 -16.59
C LEU A 190 6.54 10.66 -17.68
N PRO A 191 6.74 11.30 -18.86
CA PRO A 191 7.58 10.73 -19.91
C PRO A 191 8.99 10.41 -19.38
N GLY A 192 9.53 9.25 -19.73
CA GLY A 192 10.83 8.77 -19.24
C GLY A 192 10.77 8.04 -17.89
N MET A 193 9.59 7.95 -17.26
CA MET A 193 9.38 7.23 -16.01
C MET A 193 8.66 5.90 -16.16
N SER A 194 8.87 5.03 -15.18
CA SER A 194 8.02 3.88 -14.88
C SER A 194 7.68 3.88 -13.40
N LEU A 195 6.43 3.57 -13.08
CA LEU A 195 5.99 3.31 -11.70
C LEU A 195 5.87 1.80 -11.51
N LEU A 196 6.57 1.24 -10.53
CA LEU A 196 6.39 -0.13 -10.05
C LEU A 196 5.56 -0.09 -8.77
N ILE A 197 4.42 -0.75 -8.76
CA ILE A 197 3.48 -0.70 -7.64
C ILE A 197 3.23 -2.12 -7.12
N VAL A 198 3.50 -2.33 -5.84
CA VAL A 198 3.23 -3.59 -5.12
C VAL A 198 2.18 -3.30 -4.05
N PRO A 199 0.89 -3.50 -4.35
CA PRO A 199 -0.17 -3.12 -3.41
C PRO A 199 -0.24 -4.04 -2.17
N VAL A 200 0.21 -5.30 -2.29
CA VAL A 200 0.14 -6.30 -1.22
C VAL A 200 1.46 -7.05 -1.14
N ALA A 201 2.34 -6.63 -0.23
CA ALA A 201 3.60 -7.31 0.03
C ALA A 201 3.42 -8.58 0.90
N ASN A 202 2.37 -8.62 1.73
CA ASN A 202 2.05 -9.72 2.66
C ASN A 202 0.61 -10.22 2.41
N PRO A 203 0.38 -11.05 1.39
CA PRO A 203 -0.96 -11.55 1.12
C PRO A 203 -1.50 -12.50 2.20
N ASP A 204 -0.64 -13.16 2.98
CA ASP A 204 -1.05 -14.03 4.08
C ASP A 204 -1.60 -13.21 5.27
N GLY A 205 -0.94 -12.09 5.61
CA GLY A 205 -1.46 -11.15 6.59
C GLY A 205 -2.75 -10.48 6.16
N LEU A 206 -2.93 -10.23 4.85
CA LEU A 206 -4.15 -9.60 4.33
C LEU A 206 -5.40 -10.42 4.64
N VAL A 207 -5.36 -11.74 4.50
CA VAL A 207 -6.52 -12.61 4.77
C VAL A 207 -6.87 -12.68 6.27
N GLN A 208 -5.94 -12.31 7.16
CA GLN A 208 -6.21 -12.21 8.61
C GLN A 208 -7.02 -10.95 8.97
N GLY A 209 -7.11 -9.96 8.06
CA GLY A 209 -7.84 -8.73 8.28
C GLY A 209 -7.21 -7.83 9.35
N ARG A 210 -8.01 -6.89 9.88
CA ARG A 210 -7.53 -5.81 10.77
C ARG A 210 -7.23 -6.24 12.20
N ARG A 211 -6.91 -7.47 12.44
CA ARG A 211 -6.44 -8.00 13.72
C ARG A 211 -4.92 -7.90 13.77
N ILE A 212 -4.36 -8.07 14.97
CA ILE A 212 -2.89 -8.02 15.15
C ILE A 212 -2.18 -9.11 14.33
N GLU A 213 -2.82 -10.26 14.11
CA GLU A 213 -2.31 -11.35 13.29
C GLU A 213 -2.13 -10.92 11.83
N GLY A 214 -2.93 -9.98 11.34
CA GLY A 214 -2.81 -9.41 9.99
C GLY A 214 -1.58 -8.53 9.79
N ARG A 215 -0.85 -8.21 10.86
CA ARG A 215 0.45 -7.54 10.79
C ARG A 215 1.55 -8.48 10.30
N PHE A 216 1.49 -9.74 10.69
CA PHE A 216 2.54 -10.73 10.46
C PHE A 216 2.28 -11.56 9.20
N ASN A 217 3.31 -12.19 8.64
CA ASN A 217 3.11 -13.23 7.63
C ASN A 217 2.67 -14.56 8.27
N ALA A 218 2.52 -15.63 7.48
CA ALA A 218 2.04 -16.91 7.98
C ALA A 218 3.02 -17.62 8.95
N ASN A 219 4.31 -17.25 8.95
CA ASN A 219 5.30 -17.70 9.94
C ASN A 219 5.24 -16.88 11.25
N GLY A 220 4.33 -15.90 11.37
CA GLY A 220 4.24 -14.99 12.49
C GLY A 220 5.38 -13.97 12.54
N VAL A 221 6.04 -13.71 11.43
CA VAL A 221 7.15 -12.76 11.31
C VAL A 221 6.62 -11.37 10.93
N ASP A 222 7.12 -10.34 11.62
CA ASP A 222 6.95 -8.94 11.24
C ASP A 222 7.88 -8.64 10.06
N LEU A 223 7.30 -8.56 8.87
CA LEU A 223 8.07 -8.37 7.65
C LEU A 223 8.83 -7.03 7.61
N ASN A 224 8.39 -5.98 8.34
CA ASN A 224 9.15 -4.73 8.48
C ASN A 224 10.16 -4.78 9.65
N ARG A 225 10.60 -6.00 10.04
CA ARG A 225 11.72 -6.29 10.92
C ARG A 225 12.67 -7.33 10.34
N ASN A 226 12.40 -7.77 9.10
CA ASN A 226 13.11 -8.89 8.46
C ASN A 226 14.11 -8.45 7.37
N TRP A 227 14.56 -7.17 7.38
CA TRP A 227 15.48 -6.61 6.38
C TRP A 227 16.91 -6.51 6.90
N GLY A 228 17.90 -6.41 5.99
CA GLY A 228 19.31 -6.62 6.29
C GLY A 228 20.00 -5.54 7.11
N CYS A 229 19.68 -4.25 6.92
CA CYS A 229 20.31 -3.19 7.68
C CYS A 229 19.73 -3.10 9.10
N GLU A 230 20.60 -3.02 10.11
CA GLU A 230 20.21 -2.96 11.53
C GLU A 230 19.29 -4.10 11.99
N TRP A 231 19.32 -5.24 11.32
CA TRP A 231 18.52 -6.38 11.74
C TRP A 231 18.88 -6.83 13.14
N SER A 232 17.86 -7.18 13.91
CA SER A 232 18.02 -7.74 15.26
C SER A 232 16.98 -8.82 15.49
N SER A 233 17.40 -9.92 16.14
CA SER A 233 16.46 -10.93 16.63
C SER A 233 15.57 -10.40 17.76
N GLU A 234 16.01 -9.36 18.47
CA GLU A 234 15.19 -8.57 19.40
C GLU A 234 14.56 -7.39 18.66
N ALA A 235 13.36 -7.57 18.13
CA ALA A 235 12.59 -6.56 17.44
C ALA A 235 11.30 -6.23 18.18
N TYR A 236 10.83 -5.01 18.03
CA TYR A 236 9.67 -4.51 18.77
C TYR A 236 8.63 -3.88 17.84
N PHE A 237 7.36 -4.11 18.17
CA PHE A 237 6.24 -3.31 17.74
C PHE A 237 5.61 -2.67 18.98
N GLN A 238 5.67 -1.34 19.05
CA GLN A 238 5.41 -0.61 20.29
C GLN A 238 6.35 -1.14 21.40
N ASN A 239 5.79 -1.57 22.53
CA ASN A 239 6.57 -2.12 23.64
C ASN A 239 6.53 -3.67 23.71
N GLN A 240 6.10 -4.35 22.64
CA GLN A 240 5.98 -5.79 22.58
C GLN A 240 7.03 -6.37 21.67
N LEU A 241 7.69 -7.44 22.12
CA LEU A 241 8.62 -8.21 21.30
C LEU A 241 7.85 -8.87 20.15
N VAL A 242 8.37 -8.76 18.93
CA VAL A 242 7.84 -9.38 17.73
C VAL A 242 8.90 -10.26 17.09
N ASN A 243 8.46 -11.23 16.29
CA ASN A 243 9.36 -12.12 15.57
C ASN A 243 9.94 -11.40 14.33
N ALA A 244 11.27 -11.26 14.26
CA ALA A 244 11.99 -10.67 13.13
C ALA A 244 12.44 -11.71 12.07
N GLY A 245 12.03 -12.96 12.21
CA GLY A 245 12.54 -14.07 11.43
C GLY A 245 13.84 -14.65 12.00
N SER A 246 14.33 -15.73 11.39
CA SER A 246 15.55 -16.43 11.83
C SER A 246 16.85 -15.73 11.40
N ALA A 247 16.76 -14.88 10.36
CA ALA A 247 17.83 -14.07 9.80
C ALA A 247 17.21 -12.96 8.93
N PRO A 248 17.99 -11.95 8.49
CA PRO A 248 17.53 -11.04 7.46
C PRO A 248 17.08 -11.82 6.22
N PHE A 249 15.94 -11.43 5.65
CA PHE A 249 15.35 -12.04 4.45
C PHE A 249 15.03 -13.55 4.61
N SER A 250 14.79 -14.00 5.84
CA SER A 250 14.36 -15.39 6.07
C SER A 250 12.96 -15.66 5.47
N GLU A 251 12.17 -14.63 5.26
CA GLU A 251 10.81 -14.74 4.76
C GLU A 251 10.76 -14.60 3.22
N PRO A 252 9.99 -15.44 2.53
CA PRO A 252 9.92 -15.40 1.07
C PRO A 252 9.40 -14.07 0.52
N GLU A 253 8.53 -13.38 1.26
CA GLU A 253 7.99 -12.08 0.90
C GLU A 253 9.09 -11.01 0.86
N THR A 254 9.89 -10.91 1.92
CA THR A 254 11.00 -9.94 2.00
C THR A 254 12.12 -10.28 1.03
N ALA A 255 12.45 -11.58 0.87
CA ALA A 255 13.46 -12.03 -0.08
C ALA A 255 13.07 -11.68 -1.53
N SER A 256 11.79 -11.89 -1.90
CA SER A 256 11.28 -11.59 -3.24
C SER A 256 11.29 -10.08 -3.53
N LEU A 257 10.85 -9.26 -2.59
CA LEU A 257 10.89 -7.80 -2.73
C LEU A 257 12.33 -7.28 -2.80
N ALA A 258 13.23 -7.81 -1.96
CA ALA A 258 14.64 -7.43 -1.98
C ALA A 258 15.30 -7.76 -3.32
N ALA A 259 15.02 -8.93 -3.88
CA ALA A 259 15.51 -9.32 -5.21
C ALA A 259 14.99 -8.38 -6.30
N LEU A 260 13.70 -8.01 -6.27
CA LEU A 260 13.12 -7.05 -7.22
C LEU A 260 13.79 -5.68 -7.11
N ILE A 261 13.96 -5.14 -5.90
CA ILE A 261 14.59 -3.84 -5.67
C ILE A 261 16.05 -3.85 -6.17
N GLN A 262 16.82 -4.89 -5.87
CA GLN A 262 18.20 -5.04 -6.35
C GLN A 262 18.28 -5.13 -7.87
N GLN A 263 17.35 -5.85 -8.52
CA GLN A 263 17.29 -6.00 -9.98
C GLN A 263 16.89 -4.69 -10.66
N MET A 264 15.85 -4.03 -10.16
CA MET A 264 15.27 -2.84 -10.81
C MET A 264 16.03 -1.56 -10.50
N ARG A 265 16.76 -1.50 -9.38
CA ARG A 265 17.52 -0.31 -8.94
C ARG A 265 16.70 0.97 -9.06
N PRO A 266 15.51 1.06 -8.41
CA PRO A 266 14.64 2.23 -8.53
C PRO A 266 15.36 3.51 -8.08
N ARG A 267 14.91 4.65 -8.59
CA ARG A 267 15.43 5.98 -8.21
C ARG A 267 14.95 6.40 -6.83
N ALA A 268 13.84 5.85 -6.38
CA ALA A 268 13.33 6.00 -5.02
C ALA A 268 12.33 4.87 -4.71
N VAL A 269 12.13 4.56 -3.41
CA VAL A 269 11.12 3.63 -2.93
C VAL A 269 10.30 4.27 -1.82
N ILE A 270 8.97 4.14 -1.89
CA ILE A 270 8.05 4.57 -0.84
C ILE A 270 7.34 3.34 -0.29
N PHE A 271 7.54 3.04 1.00
CA PHE A 271 6.80 2.03 1.74
C PHE A 271 5.66 2.68 2.50
N TYR A 272 4.43 2.24 2.25
CA TYR A 272 3.23 2.81 2.87
C TYR A 272 2.82 2.02 4.09
N HIS A 273 2.67 2.72 5.21
CA HIS A 273 2.28 2.24 6.53
C HIS A 273 1.15 3.08 7.12
N SER A 274 0.67 2.72 8.30
CA SER A 274 -0.25 3.51 9.15
C SER A 274 -0.18 3.06 10.63
N ALA A 275 -0.28 3.94 11.62
CA ALA A 275 -0.75 5.31 11.51
C ALA A 275 0.09 6.23 12.41
N ALA A 276 1.16 6.78 11.89
CA ALA A 276 2.00 7.74 12.62
C ALA A 276 2.00 9.15 12.00
N ASP A 277 1.21 9.40 10.93
CA ASP A 277 1.03 10.71 10.25
C ASP A 277 2.35 11.42 9.94
N GLY A 278 3.27 10.73 9.30
CA GLY A 278 4.60 11.27 9.00
C GLY A 278 5.35 10.52 7.93
N ILE A 279 6.52 11.03 7.56
CA ILE A 279 7.44 10.40 6.59
C ILE A 279 8.77 10.23 7.29
N PHE A 280 9.18 8.97 7.42
CA PHE A 280 10.39 8.56 8.11
C PHE A 280 11.41 8.09 7.07
N ALA A 281 12.52 8.82 6.98
CA ALA A 281 13.60 8.51 6.05
C ALA A 281 14.30 7.23 6.45
N GLY A 282 14.60 6.36 5.49
CA GLY A 282 15.55 5.27 5.67
C GLY A 282 16.92 5.84 5.99
N ASN A 283 17.64 5.21 6.91
CA ASN A 283 18.99 5.62 7.29
C ASN A 283 19.79 4.37 7.71
N CYS A 284 20.60 3.87 6.80
CA CYS A 284 21.55 2.78 7.08
C CYS A 284 22.96 3.37 7.19
N GLU A 285 23.37 3.77 8.38
CA GLU A 285 24.64 4.44 8.71
C GLU A 285 24.80 5.86 8.11
N VAL A 286 24.43 6.04 6.84
CA VAL A 286 24.53 7.31 6.10
C VAL A 286 23.27 7.52 5.28
N ASP A 287 22.72 8.73 5.26
CA ASP A 287 21.59 9.09 4.38
C ASP A 287 22.04 9.14 2.91
N HIS A 288 21.38 8.36 2.07
CA HIS A 288 21.61 8.31 0.62
C HIS A 288 20.56 9.08 -0.18
N GLY A 289 19.95 10.10 0.43
CA GLY A 289 18.94 10.97 -0.17
C GLY A 289 17.52 10.71 0.32
N SER A 290 17.35 9.84 1.31
CA SER A 290 16.05 9.53 1.91
C SER A 290 15.43 10.73 2.64
N LEU A 291 16.25 11.57 3.29
CA LEU A 291 15.79 12.84 3.87
C LEU A 291 15.29 13.83 2.81
N ALA A 292 15.97 13.91 1.65
CA ALA A 292 15.52 14.73 0.54
C ALA A 292 14.20 14.21 -0.05
N LEU A 293 14.06 12.90 -0.21
CA LEU A 293 12.82 12.27 -0.66
C LEU A 293 11.67 12.56 0.32
N ALA A 294 11.90 12.42 1.64
CA ALA A 294 10.92 12.73 2.67
C ALA A 294 10.46 14.20 2.59
N ALA A 295 11.41 15.14 2.38
CA ALA A 295 11.10 16.56 2.25
C ALA A 295 10.25 16.85 1.00
N VAL A 296 10.57 16.25 -0.16
CA VAL A 296 9.79 16.39 -1.40
C VAL A 296 8.34 15.94 -1.19
N ILE A 297 8.15 14.76 -0.61
CA ILE A 297 6.81 14.24 -0.36
C ILE A 297 6.10 15.12 0.67
N GLY A 298 6.75 15.45 1.80
CA GLY A 298 6.14 16.18 2.90
C GLY A 298 5.70 17.60 2.51
N GLN A 299 6.51 18.33 1.72
CA GLN A 299 6.16 19.65 1.21
C GLN A 299 4.93 19.62 0.29
N ALA A 300 4.80 18.60 -0.55
CA ALA A 300 3.67 18.48 -1.48
C ALA A 300 2.40 17.94 -0.82
N SER A 301 2.55 17.02 0.13
CA SER A 301 1.44 16.29 0.75
C SER A 301 0.98 16.88 2.09
N GLY A 302 1.84 17.62 2.79
CA GLY A 302 1.58 18.15 4.12
C GLY A 302 1.73 17.10 5.24
N TYR A 303 2.42 15.97 5.01
CA TYR A 303 2.88 15.11 6.09
C TYR A 303 4.05 15.75 6.84
N SER A 304 4.19 15.44 8.13
CA SER A 304 5.41 15.78 8.87
C SER A 304 6.60 14.97 8.33
N TYR A 305 7.77 15.58 8.31
CA TYR A 305 9.00 14.96 7.80
C TYR A 305 10.25 15.55 8.47
N GLY A 306 11.38 14.85 8.35
CA GLY A 306 12.68 15.30 8.85
C GLY A 306 12.99 14.85 10.27
N GLU A 307 12.01 14.41 11.03
CA GLU A 307 12.22 13.85 12.37
C GLU A 307 12.31 12.32 12.28
N PRO A 308 13.21 11.70 13.06
CA PRO A 308 13.28 10.24 13.12
C PRO A 308 12.06 9.67 13.85
N PHE A 309 11.69 8.43 13.54
CA PHE A 309 10.69 7.71 14.32
C PHE A 309 11.23 7.38 15.70
N THR A 310 10.59 7.91 16.75
CA THR A 310 11.07 7.80 18.14
C THR A 310 10.07 7.18 19.11
N ALA A 311 8.88 6.78 18.64
CA ALA A 311 7.84 6.24 19.50
C ALA A 311 8.27 4.93 20.20
N TYR A 312 9.09 4.12 19.54
CA TYR A 312 9.76 2.93 20.07
C TYR A 312 10.93 2.54 19.13
N ARG A 313 11.83 1.66 19.63
CA ARG A 313 12.96 1.19 18.82
C ARG A 313 12.47 0.33 17.66
N VAL A 314 12.86 0.71 16.45
CA VAL A 314 12.67 -0.08 15.22
C VAL A 314 14.02 -0.56 14.69
N THR A 315 14.06 -1.76 14.11
CA THR A 315 15.26 -2.40 13.56
C THR A 315 14.88 -3.20 12.35
N GLY A 316 15.79 -3.36 11.39
CA GLY A 316 15.59 -4.21 10.22
C GLY A 316 14.39 -3.81 9.36
N THR A 317 14.20 -2.50 9.10
CA THR A 317 13.10 -1.99 8.26
C THR A 317 13.46 -2.00 6.78
N ALA A 318 12.42 -2.03 5.94
CA ALA A 318 12.56 -2.00 4.50
C ALA A 318 13.25 -0.71 4.01
N ALA A 319 12.76 0.45 4.47
CA ALA A 319 13.31 1.75 4.05
C ALA A 319 14.78 1.91 4.44
N THR A 320 15.15 1.52 5.67
CA THR A 320 16.55 1.57 6.12
C THR A 320 17.46 0.69 5.26
N TRP A 321 17.03 -0.53 4.94
CA TRP A 321 17.84 -1.41 4.09
C TRP A 321 17.99 -0.89 2.66
N VAL A 322 16.92 -0.34 2.07
CA VAL A 322 16.95 0.22 0.71
C VAL A 322 17.87 1.44 0.65
N ASP A 323 17.84 2.30 1.66
CA ASP A 323 18.77 3.42 1.79
C ASP A 323 20.23 2.92 1.79
N GLY A 324 20.53 1.84 2.52
CA GLY A 324 21.84 1.19 2.54
C GLY A 324 22.32 0.64 1.19
N LEU A 325 21.42 0.47 0.22
CA LEU A 325 21.78 0.16 -1.18
C LEU A 325 22.16 1.42 -1.99
N GLY A 326 22.14 2.60 -1.40
CA GLY A 326 22.31 3.88 -2.09
C GLY A 326 21.07 4.32 -2.86
N ILE A 327 19.88 3.90 -2.43
CA ILE A 327 18.60 4.22 -3.06
C ILE A 327 17.76 4.97 -2.02
N PRO A 328 17.34 6.22 -2.27
CA PRO A 328 16.45 6.96 -1.39
C PRO A 328 15.17 6.17 -1.09
N ALA A 329 14.84 6.00 0.20
CA ALA A 329 13.66 5.28 0.62
C ALA A 329 13.03 5.85 1.89
N VAL A 330 11.71 5.76 2.00
CA VAL A 330 10.96 6.25 3.15
C VAL A 330 9.89 5.26 3.58
N ASP A 331 9.60 5.20 4.89
CA ASP A 331 8.35 4.71 5.44
C ASP A 331 7.38 5.89 5.53
N LEU A 332 6.31 5.89 4.71
CA LEU A 332 5.26 6.90 4.72
C LEU A 332 4.08 6.37 5.52
N GLU A 333 3.81 7.01 6.63
CA GLU A 333 2.78 6.66 7.59
C GLU A 333 1.52 7.51 7.38
N LEU A 334 0.42 6.88 6.95
CA LEU A 334 -0.88 7.53 6.87
C LEU A 334 -1.32 7.99 8.27
N ARG A 335 -2.21 8.99 8.35
CA ARG A 335 -2.70 9.53 9.62
C ARG A 335 -3.50 8.53 10.43
N THR A 336 -4.31 7.73 9.76
CA THR A 336 -5.21 6.78 10.40
C THR A 336 -5.06 5.40 9.75
N THR A 337 -5.56 4.37 10.42
CA THR A 337 -5.66 3.02 9.84
C THR A 337 -6.93 2.83 8.97
N ARG A 338 -7.69 3.90 8.68
CA ARG A 338 -8.99 3.82 7.97
C ARG A 338 -8.97 4.51 6.62
N ASP A 339 -8.47 5.73 6.59
CA ASP A 339 -8.51 6.57 5.41
C ASP A 339 -7.31 6.28 4.51
N THR A 340 -7.47 6.41 3.20
CA THR A 340 -6.39 6.27 2.23
C THR A 340 -5.66 7.59 2.00
N GLU A 341 -6.29 8.72 2.31
CA GLU A 341 -5.75 10.05 2.07
C GLU A 341 -5.28 10.23 0.60
N PHE A 342 -6.05 9.66 -0.34
CA PHE A 342 -5.68 9.52 -1.76
C PHE A 342 -5.14 10.82 -2.37
N ASP A 343 -5.86 11.94 -2.29
CA ASP A 343 -5.43 13.21 -2.88
C ASP A 343 -4.10 13.71 -2.30
N ARG A 344 -3.90 13.48 -0.99
CA ARG A 344 -2.68 13.84 -0.28
C ARG A 344 -1.49 13.04 -0.82
N ASN A 345 -1.67 11.73 -0.96
CA ASN A 345 -0.65 10.83 -1.48
C ASN A 345 -0.40 11.02 -2.98
N LEU A 346 -1.44 11.34 -3.75
CA LEU A 346 -1.29 11.65 -5.18
C LEU A 346 -0.42 12.89 -5.41
N ARG A 347 -0.58 13.96 -4.60
CA ARG A 347 0.32 15.12 -4.67
C ARG A 347 1.76 14.76 -4.36
N GLY A 348 1.99 13.93 -3.33
CA GLY A 348 3.32 13.41 -3.01
C GLY A 348 3.93 12.61 -4.16
N LEU A 349 3.15 11.71 -4.77
CA LEU A 349 3.56 10.91 -5.92
C LEU A 349 3.96 11.77 -7.12
N GLN A 350 3.17 12.80 -7.43
CA GLN A 350 3.48 13.75 -8.51
C GLN A 350 4.79 14.50 -8.24
N ALA A 351 4.96 15.01 -7.02
CA ALA A 351 6.17 15.73 -6.62
C ALA A 351 7.43 14.86 -6.71
N VAL A 352 7.36 13.58 -6.32
CA VAL A 352 8.50 12.64 -6.42
C VAL A 352 8.85 12.35 -7.88
N GLN A 353 7.87 12.18 -8.75
CA GLN A 353 8.14 12.04 -10.18
C GLN A 353 8.89 13.26 -10.72
N CYS A 354 8.41 14.48 -10.39
CA CYS A 354 9.08 15.72 -10.76
C CYS A 354 10.51 15.81 -10.22
N TRP A 355 10.71 15.42 -8.97
CA TRP A 355 12.04 15.42 -8.34
C TRP A 355 13.00 14.48 -9.05
N ILE A 356 12.57 13.24 -9.36
CA ILE A 356 13.36 12.25 -10.10
C ILE A 356 13.75 12.78 -11.49
N MET A 357 12.84 13.50 -12.16
CA MET A 357 13.05 14.07 -13.49
C MET A 357 13.78 15.42 -13.47
N GLY A 358 14.30 15.87 -12.33
CA GLY A 358 15.02 17.12 -12.20
C GLY A 358 14.17 18.38 -12.44
N GLY A 359 12.86 18.30 -12.14
CA GLY A 359 11.90 19.36 -12.36
C GLY A 359 11.43 19.51 -13.81
N THR A 360 11.84 18.62 -14.72
CA THR A 360 11.43 18.65 -16.12
C THR A 360 10.08 17.95 -16.31
N GLY A 361 9.16 18.60 -17.00
CA GLY A 361 7.83 18.01 -17.29
C GLY A 361 6.77 18.25 -16.21
N CYS A 362 7.05 19.09 -15.21
CA CYS A 362 6.15 19.55 -14.16
C CYS A 362 5.69 20.96 -14.46
#